data_d19ea45fd0cac68f72c25a5abc345503
#
_entry.id   d19ea45fd0cac68f72c25a5abc345503
#
_cell.length_a   1.000
_cell.length_b   1.000
_cell.length_c   1.000
_cell.angle_alpha   90.00
_cell.angle_beta   90.00
_cell.angle_gamma   90.00
#
_symmetry.space_group_name_H-M   'P 1'
#
loop_
_entity.id
_entity.type
_entity.pdbx_description
1 polymer ?
#
loop_
_entity_poly.entity_id
_entity_poly.type
_entity_poly.pdbx_seq_one_letter_code
_entity_poly.pdbx_strand_id
1 'polypeptide(L)'
;MDGIAKLLTDPTNYAVVQLPGRQFPGVVFQGDSIHALIGQIQNALAAAQKHADDELNAELEDALELLSGAQNKLKLVCEREGVAMPWPASK
;
A
#
# COMPACT_ATOMS: atom_id res chain seq x y z
N MET A 1 15.82 -12.63 -14.92
CA MET A 1 15.77 -13.09 -13.77
C MET A 1 14.50 -13.48 -13.35
N ASP A 2 14.41 -14.50 -12.99
CA ASP A 2 13.30 -15.05 -12.79
C ASP A 2 12.97 -15.14 -11.47
N GLY A 3 12.76 -14.13 -10.85
CA GLY A 3 12.39 -14.11 -9.51
C GLY A 3 11.03 -14.69 -9.33
N ILE A 4 10.92 -15.73 -8.61
CA ILE A 4 9.65 -16.31 -8.26
C ILE A 4 9.39 -16.07 -6.80
N ALA A 5 8.29 -15.38 -6.48
CA ALA A 5 7.87 -15.19 -5.11
C ALA A 5 7.30 -16.52 -4.60
N LYS A 6 7.76 -16.94 -3.43
CA LYS A 6 7.29 -18.19 -2.86
C LYS A 6 6.19 -17.91 -1.85
N LEU A 7 5.02 -18.46 -2.08
CA LEU A 7 3.90 -18.29 -1.17
C LEU A 7 4.10 -19.17 0.05
N LEU A 8 4.13 -18.57 1.21
CA LEU A 8 4.36 -19.28 2.47
C LEU A 8 3.08 -19.60 3.23
N THR A 9 1.96 -19.04 2.76
CA THR A 9 0.64 -19.30 3.37
C THR A 9 -0.35 -19.57 2.26
N ASP A 10 -1.58 -19.86 2.62
CA ASP A 10 -2.66 -19.92 1.65
C ASP A 10 -2.85 -18.55 1.01
N PRO A 11 -3.33 -18.48 -0.22
CA PRO A 11 -3.49 -17.20 -0.92
C PRO A 11 -4.71 -16.44 -0.44
N THR A 12 -4.64 -15.95 0.79
CA THR A 12 -5.71 -15.17 1.40
C THR A 12 -5.20 -13.75 1.63
N ASN A 13 -6.04 -12.90 2.21
CA ASN A 13 -5.60 -11.57 2.61
C ASN A 13 -4.46 -11.71 3.61
N TYR A 14 -3.46 -10.85 3.48
CA TYR A 14 -2.26 -10.88 4.32
C TYR A 14 -1.46 -12.17 4.12
N ALA A 15 -1.45 -12.69 2.92
CA ALA A 15 -0.61 -13.83 2.60
C ALA A 15 0.85 -13.47 2.81
N VAL A 16 1.64 -14.44 3.27
CA VAL A 16 3.06 -14.23 3.50
C VAL A 16 3.83 -14.82 2.32
N VAL A 17 4.74 -14.05 1.76
CA VAL A 17 5.53 -14.47 0.60
C VAL A 17 7.00 -14.24 0.87
N GLN A 18 7.83 -15.07 0.24
CA GLN A 18 9.27 -14.87 0.25
C GLN A 18 9.69 -14.39 -1.13
N LEU A 19 10.20 -13.18 -1.20
CA LEU A 19 10.69 -12.65 -2.45
C LEU A 19 12.12 -13.10 -2.68
N PRO A 20 12.49 -13.34 -3.95
CA PRO A 20 13.86 -13.75 -4.25
C PRO A 20 14.84 -12.64 -3.88
N GLY A 21 15.96 -13.02 -3.29
CA GLY A 21 16.99 -12.07 -2.93
C GLY A 21 16.71 -11.24 -1.70
N ARG A 22 15.59 -11.47 -1.00
CA ARG A 22 15.28 -10.73 0.23
C ARG A 22 15.49 -11.62 1.43
N GLN A 23 16.00 -11.03 2.50
CA GLN A 23 16.30 -11.76 3.71
C GLN A 23 15.04 -12.18 4.48
N PHE A 24 14.08 -11.27 4.56
CA PHE A 24 12.87 -11.51 5.34
C PHE A 24 11.67 -11.71 4.44
N PRO A 25 10.72 -12.56 4.85
CA PRO A 25 9.46 -12.66 4.13
C PRO A 25 8.68 -11.35 4.20
N GLY A 26 7.76 -11.17 3.30
CA GLY A 26 6.87 -10.03 3.28
C GLY A 26 5.42 -10.45 3.35
N VAL A 27 4.56 -9.49 3.65
CA VAL A 27 3.13 -9.72 3.72
C VAL A 27 2.47 -9.02 2.54
N VAL A 28 1.53 -9.71 1.91
CA VAL A 28 0.79 -9.13 0.79
C VAL A 28 -0.46 -8.45 1.31
N PHE A 29 -0.61 -7.16 1.00
CA PHE A 29 -1.86 -6.46 1.23
C PHE A 29 -2.56 -6.28 -0.10
N GLN A 30 -3.85 -6.53 -0.13
CA GLN A 30 -4.63 -6.29 -1.33
C GLN A 30 -4.68 -4.79 -1.63
N GLY A 31 -4.76 -4.45 -2.92
CA GLY A 31 -4.75 -3.05 -3.32
C GLY A 31 -5.90 -2.23 -2.76
N ASP A 32 -7.09 -2.84 -2.66
CA ASP A 32 -8.25 -2.15 -2.11
C ASP A 32 -8.06 -1.86 -0.61
N SER A 33 -7.40 -2.75 0.12
CA SER A 33 -7.10 -2.53 1.54
C SER A 33 -6.12 -1.38 1.72
N ILE A 34 -5.10 -1.31 0.86
CA ILE A 34 -4.14 -0.20 0.90
C ILE A 34 -4.84 1.12 0.58
N HIS A 35 -5.72 1.10 -0.40
CA HIS A 35 -6.46 2.31 -0.77
C HIS A 35 -7.32 2.81 0.39
N ALA A 36 -8.00 1.89 1.08
CA ALA A 36 -8.82 2.26 2.23
C ALA A 36 -7.96 2.81 3.37
N LEU A 37 -6.80 2.21 3.61
CA LEU A 37 -5.90 2.67 4.65
C LEU A 37 -5.36 4.07 4.36
N ILE A 38 -5.02 4.33 3.09
CA ILE A 38 -4.58 5.66 2.68
C ILE A 38 -5.67 6.69 2.99
N GLY A 39 -6.93 6.36 2.68
CA GLY A 39 -8.04 7.25 2.98
C GLY A 39 -8.17 7.55 4.47
N GLN A 40 -7.99 6.53 5.31
CA GLN A 40 -8.04 6.72 6.75
C GLN A 40 -6.91 7.62 7.24
N ILE A 41 -5.71 7.44 6.70
CA ILE A 41 -4.57 8.27 7.10
C ILE A 41 -4.77 9.71 6.62
N GLN A 42 -5.33 9.90 5.43
CA GLN A 42 -5.64 11.25 4.94
C GLN A 42 -6.62 11.96 5.87
N ASN A 43 -7.64 11.23 6.34
CA ASN A 43 -8.60 11.80 7.27
C ASN A 43 -7.93 12.16 8.60
N ALA A 44 -7.05 11.30 9.10
CA ALA A 44 -6.32 11.56 10.34
C ALA A 44 -5.41 12.76 10.19
N LEU A 45 -4.75 12.89 9.04
CA LEU A 45 -3.87 14.02 8.77
C LEU A 45 -4.66 15.34 8.75
N ALA A 46 -5.83 15.33 8.11
CA ALA A 46 -6.66 16.53 8.08
C ALA A 46 -7.08 16.95 9.49
N ALA A 47 -7.40 15.97 10.35
CA ALA A 47 -7.75 16.27 11.73
C ALA A 47 -6.55 16.80 12.51
N ALA A 48 -5.38 16.21 12.30
CA ALA A 48 -4.15 16.65 12.99
C ALA A 48 -3.77 18.07 12.57
N GLN A 49 -3.96 18.40 11.30
CA GLN A 49 -3.65 19.74 10.81
C GLN A 49 -4.52 20.80 11.46
N LYS A 50 -5.77 20.47 11.77
CA LYS A 50 -6.66 21.41 12.45
C LYS A 50 -6.18 21.75 13.86
N HIS A 51 -5.42 20.84 14.47
CA HIS A 51 -4.92 21.05 15.82
C HIS A 51 -3.45 21.50 15.85
N ALA A 52 -2.89 21.77 14.69
CA ALA A 52 -1.52 22.27 14.54
C ALA A 52 -0.50 21.40 15.27
N ASP A 53 -0.68 20.09 15.20
CA ASP A 53 0.25 19.15 15.82
C ASP A 53 1.30 18.75 14.79
N ASP A 54 2.42 19.45 14.79
CA ASP A 54 3.45 19.27 13.77
C ASP A 54 4.12 17.91 13.82
N GLU A 55 4.30 17.35 15.01
CA GLU A 55 4.89 16.02 15.10
C GLU A 55 3.96 14.95 14.54
N LEU A 56 2.70 15.03 14.88
CA LEU A 56 1.72 14.09 14.37
C LEU A 56 1.56 14.23 12.85
N ASN A 57 1.56 15.48 12.36
CA ASN A 57 1.48 15.72 10.93
C ASN A 57 2.65 15.06 10.19
N ALA A 58 3.86 15.21 10.72
CA ALA A 58 5.04 14.63 10.08
C ALA A 58 4.96 13.10 10.03
N GLU A 59 4.52 12.49 11.13
CA GLU A 59 4.39 11.04 11.16
C GLU A 59 3.35 10.53 10.19
N LEU A 60 2.22 11.20 10.11
CA LEU A 60 1.15 10.80 9.19
C LEU A 60 1.56 11.01 7.74
N GLU A 61 2.28 12.10 7.46
CA GLU A 61 2.76 12.36 6.11
C GLU A 61 3.77 11.30 5.67
N ASP A 62 4.65 10.88 6.57
CA ASP A 62 5.62 9.82 6.26
C ASP A 62 4.92 8.50 5.96
N ALA A 63 3.94 8.14 6.79
CA ALA A 63 3.18 6.90 6.57
C ALA A 63 2.42 6.96 5.25
N LEU A 64 1.84 8.12 4.95
CA LEU A 64 1.08 8.31 3.73
C LEU A 64 1.98 8.21 2.50
N GLU A 65 3.18 8.76 2.58
CA GLU A 65 4.14 8.68 1.49
C GLU A 65 4.51 7.24 1.18
N LEU A 66 4.76 6.45 2.22
CA LEU A 66 5.13 5.06 2.06
C LEU A 66 4.01 4.26 1.38
N LEU A 67 2.78 4.44 1.86
CA LEU A 67 1.64 3.71 1.30
C LEU A 67 1.28 4.20 -0.09
N SER A 68 1.40 5.50 -0.33
CA SER A 68 1.12 6.06 -1.65
C SER A 68 2.12 5.56 -2.68
N GLY A 69 3.37 5.35 -2.28
CA GLY A 69 4.36 4.75 -3.16
C GLY A 69 3.95 3.36 -3.60
N ALA A 70 3.46 2.55 -2.65
CA ALA A 70 2.99 1.21 -2.97
C ALA A 70 1.77 1.26 -3.89
N GLN A 71 0.82 2.15 -3.61
CA GLN A 71 -0.38 2.27 -4.43
C GLN A 71 -0.06 2.74 -5.85
N ASN A 72 0.86 3.70 -5.97
CA ASN A 72 1.26 4.20 -7.29
C ASN A 72 1.92 3.11 -8.12
N LYS A 73 2.74 2.27 -7.49
CA LYS A 73 3.36 1.17 -8.18
C LYS A 73 2.31 0.17 -8.66
N LEU A 74 1.31 -0.10 -7.84
CA LEU A 74 0.22 -0.98 -8.22
C LEU A 74 -0.54 -0.40 -9.42
N LYS A 75 -0.83 0.90 -9.40
CA LYS A 75 -1.53 1.55 -10.51
C LYS A 75 -0.75 1.41 -11.81
N LEU A 76 0.56 1.65 -11.76
CA LEU A 76 1.37 1.55 -12.96
C LEU A 76 1.38 0.13 -13.53
N VAL A 77 1.46 -0.86 -12.64
CA VAL A 77 1.45 -2.25 -13.07
C VAL A 77 0.09 -2.63 -13.65
N CYS A 78 -0.99 -2.22 -13.01
CA CYS A 78 -2.34 -2.50 -13.52
C CYS A 78 -2.55 -1.89 -14.89
N GLU A 79 -2.08 -0.65 -15.08
CA GLU A 79 -2.20 -0.01 -16.39
C GLU A 79 -1.39 -0.74 -17.44
N ARG A 80 -0.17 -1.13 -17.10
CA ARG A 80 0.70 -1.83 -18.04
C ARG A 80 0.12 -3.19 -18.44
N GLU A 81 -0.46 -3.89 -17.48
CA GLU A 81 -0.99 -5.24 -17.73
C GLU A 81 -2.45 -5.28 -18.14
N GLY A 82 -3.09 -4.15 -18.22
CA GLY A 82 -4.50 -4.10 -18.60
C GLY A 82 -5.44 -4.66 -17.55
N VAL A 83 -5.04 -4.57 -16.28
CA VAL A 83 -5.82 -5.10 -15.17
C VAL A 83 -6.59 -3.97 -14.51
N ALA A 84 -7.85 -4.19 -14.19
CA ALA A 84 -8.65 -3.17 -13.50
C ALA A 84 -8.11 -2.94 -12.10
N MET A 85 -8.09 -1.68 -11.68
CA MET A 85 -7.68 -1.35 -10.33
C MET A 85 -8.75 -1.77 -9.34
N PRO A 86 -8.36 -2.15 -8.11
CA PRO A 86 -9.30 -2.71 -7.15
C PRO A 86 -10.17 -1.67 -6.44
N TRP A 87 -10.18 -0.44 -6.90
CA TRP A 87 -11.05 0.60 -6.33
C TRP A 87 -11.71 1.36 -7.47
N PRO A 88 -12.82 2.06 -7.18
CA PRO A 88 -13.51 2.81 -8.23
C PRO A 88 -12.63 3.89 -8.82
N ALA A 89 -12.82 4.18 -10.08
CA ALA A 89 -12.08 5.23 -10.75
C ALA A 89 -12.32 6.56 -10.06
N SER A 90 -11.26 7.34 -9.96
CA SER A 90 -11.39 8.67 -9.39
C SER A 90 -12.10 9.57 -10.31
N LYS A 91 -12.73 10.55 -9.79
CA LYS A 91 -13.38 11.54 -10.60
C LYS A 91 -12.54 12.72 -10.85
#